data_1d1891bcc198114903160edc4d3fa8a3
#
_entry.id   1d1891bcc198114903160edc4d3fa8a3
#
_cell.length_a   1.000
_cell.length_b   1.000
_cell.length_c   1.000
_cell.angle_alpha   90.00
_cell.angle_beta   90.00
_cell.angle_gamma   90.00
#
_symmetry.space_group_name_H-M   'P 1'
#
loop_
_entity.id
_entity.type
_entity.pdbx_description
1 polymer ?
#
loop_
_entity_poly.entity_id
_entity_poly.type
_entity_poly.pdbx_seq_one_letter_code
_entity_poly.pdbx_strand_id
1 'polypeptide(L)'
;MVTMTSADKALKTLYLGAITEQLNTEVNPLLAKIKQSTADVWGKEIRRVARYGINGGIGAGSETGDLPKAEGNHYEQFVCTLKNLYGTIEISDKAMRASANDAGAFVNLLNDEMDGLLKASAFNFGRMLYGDGSGVLAKVSAASVGNTISCDSVKNFAVGMIVGVFTNDGVDLGLGMRRVTDVDRENNKITVDGKAFEADDVDAGCTIHMQGSVDNEITGLGAIFKSTGNIYGLSRATHKWLVPYMKTDVGSITETVIQKAIDYLDETAGSRVNFIVCSSGVKRAFQKHLATYKRNVDVMNLEGGYKALSYNGIPIVSDRFCPAGTMYLLNTDDFTLHQLCDWKWLEGEDGKILKQNAGKPTYTATLVKYADLICAKPCGQAMLSGITEE
;
A
#
# COMPACT_ATOMS: atom_id res chain seq x y z
N MET A 1 41.39 14.38 -11.75
CA MET A 1 41.02 12.96 -11.72
C MET A 1 39.70 12.87 -11.00
N VAL A 2 38.64 12.52 -11.67
CA VAL A 2 37.30 12.32 -11.06
C VAL A 2 37.35 10.99 -10.33
N THR A 3 37.35 11.02 -8.99
CA THR A 3 37.36 9.82 -8.15
C THR A 3 35.92 9.31 -8.00
N MET A 4 35.74 8.02 -7.79
CA MET A 4 34.45 7.39 -7.48
C MET A 4 33.67 8.15 -6.40
N THR A 5 34.38 8.74 -5.44
CA THR A 5 33.81 9.54 -4.34
C THR A 5 33.08 10.81 -4.80
N SER A 6 33.51 11.45 -5.90
CA SER A 6 32.80 12.63 -6.45
C SER A 6 31.60 12.24 -7.32
N ALA A 7 31.69 11.11 -8.03
CA ALA A 7 30.58 10.56 -8.79
C ALA A 7 29.46 10.05 -7.86
N ASP A 8 29.80 9.39 -6.76
CA ASP A 8 28.84 8.91 -5.75
C ASP A 8 27.97 10.02 -5.15
N LYS A 9 28.58 11.18 -4.84
CA LYS A 9 27.83 12.33 -4.29
C LYS A 9 26.88 12.96 -5.31
N ALA A 10 27.29 13.02 -6.58
CA ALA A 10 26.47 13.54 -7.66
C ALA A 10 25.30 12.60 -7.98
N LEU A 11 25.56 11.30 -8.06
CA LEU A 11 24.53 10.27 -8.25
C LEU A 11 23.53 10.30 -7.09
N LYS A 12 23.99 10.31 -5.85
CA LYS A 12 23.16 10.36 -4.65
C LYS A 12 22.19 11.54 -4.65
N THR A 13 22.64 12.73 -5.00
CA THR A 13 21.80 13.95 -5.01
C THR A 13 20.74 13.89 -6.10
N LEU A 14 21.07 13.39 -7.27
CA LEU A 14 20.15 13.26 -8.39
C LEU A 14 19.02 12.25 -8.09
N TYR A 15 19.37 11.08 -7.55
CA TYR A 15 18.41 10.01 -7.30
C TYR A 15 17.51 10.27 -6.08
N LEU A 16 17.98 10.94 -5.05
CA LEU A 16 17.11 11.33 -3.94
C LEU A 16 16.03 12.31 -4.38
N GLY A 17 16.36 13.29 -5.22
CA GLY A 17 15.38 14.20 -5.81
C GLY A 17 14.32 13.49 -6.66
N ALA A 18 14.75 12.57 -7.53
CA ALA A 18 13.85 11.78 -8.37
C ALA A 18 12.93 10.86 -7.55
N ILE A 19 13.43 10.24 -6.48
CA ILE A 19 12.63 9.40 -5.59
C ILE A 19 11.49 10.20 -4.95
N THR A 20 11.78 11.36 -4.39
CA THR A 20 10.79 12.20 -3.70
C THR A 20 9.66 12.59 -4.66
N GLU A 21 9.99 12.99 -5.87
CA GLU A 21 9.01 13.43 -6.87
C GLU A 21 8.13 12.29 -7.37
N GLN A 22 8.68 11.14 -7.71
CA GLN A 22 7.94 9.99 -8.25
C GLN A 22 7.07 9.28 -7.20
N LEU A 23 7.50 9.21 -5.96
CA LEU A 23 6.74 8.57 -4.89
C LEU A 23 5.59 9.42 -4.37
N ASN A 24 5.71 10.74 -4.40
CA ASN A 24 4.78 11.62 -3.72
C ASN A 24 3.64 12.15 -4.59
N THR A 25 3.73 12.17 -5.93
CA THR A 25 2.75 12.90 -6.74
C THR A 25 2.11 12.12 -7.88
N GLU A 26 2.83 11.29 -8.60
CA GLU A 26 2.32 10.71 -9.85
C GLU A 26 1.85 9.26 -9.75
N VAL A 27 2.37 8.49 -8.81
CA VAL A 27 2.20 7.02 -8.80
C VAL A 27 1.07 6.55 -7.91
N ASN A 28 0.72 7.30 -6.85
CA ASN A 28 -0.29 6.86 -5.89
C ASN A 28 -1.14 8.02 -5.34
N PRO A 29 -2.38 8.19 -5.85
CA PRO A 29 -3.28 9.24 -5.38
C PRO A 29 -3.59 9.18 -3.87
N LEU A 30 -3.63 7.98 -3.30
CA LEU A 30 -3.85 7.79 -1.86
C LEU A 30 -2.67 8.30 -1.04
N LEU A 31 -1.44 7.94 -1.43
CA LEU A 31 -0.23 8.39 -0.74
C LEU A 31 -0.10 9.91 -0.73
N ALA A 32 -0.47 10.58 -1.83
CA ALA A 32 -0.44 12.03 -1.94
C ALA A 32 -1.39 12.74 -0.94
N LYS A 33 -2.41 12.04 -0.44
CA LYS A 33 -3.38 12.57 0.54
C LYS A 33 -3.07 12.18 1.98
N ILE A 34 -2.25 11.15 2.20
CA ILE A 34 -1.87 10.68 3.53
C ILE A 34 -0.71 11.54 4.06
N LYS A 35 -0.83 12.00 5.31
CA LYS A 35 0.25 12.70 6.00
C LYS A 35 1.43 11.74 6.22
N GLN A 36 2.63 12.19 5.88
CA GLN A 36 3.88 11.48 6.18
C GLN A 36 4.59 12.17 7.34
N SER A 37 5.07 11.40 8.32
CA SER A 37 5.75 11.91 9.50
C SER A 37 7.01 11.11 9.79
N THR A 38 8.11 11.84 10.01
CA THR A 38 9.39 11.31 10.53
C THR A 38 9.65 11.73 11.97
N ALA A 39 8.88 12.69 12.49
CA ALA A 39 9.13 13.31 13.78
C ALA A 39 8.67 12.45 14.97
N ASP A 40 7.71 11.57 14.76
CA ASP A 40 7.05 10.80 15.83
C ASP A 40 7.60 9.39 15.97
N VAL A 41 8.76 9.11 15.37
CA VAL A 41 9.36 7.77 15.33
C VAL A 41 10.61 7.73 16.21
N TRP A 42 10.48 7.12 17.39
CA TRP A 42 11.56 6.99 18.37
C TRP A 42 11.71 5.53 18.81
N GLY A 43 12.90 4.98 18.64
CA GLY A 43 13.22 3.63 19.12
C GLY A 43 12.55 2.50 18.30
N LYS A 44 12.13 1.44 18.98
CA LYS A 44 11.67 0.17 18.36
C LYS A 44 10.23 0.22 17.88
N GLU A 45 9.38 1.00 18.54
CA GLU A 45 7.93 0.97 18.38
C GLU A 45 7.36 2.39 18.37
N ILE A 46 6.32 2.60 17.59
CA ILE A 46 5.50 3.81 17.65
C ILE A 46 4.34 3.51 18.59
N ARG A 47 4.17 4.37 19.59
CA ARG A 47 3.06 4.28 20.54
C ARG A 47 2.19 5.52 20.43
N ARG A 48 0.90 5.32 20.15
CA ARG A 48 -0.08 6.40 20.05
C ARG A 48 -1.24 6.12 21.00
N VAL A 49 -1.58 7.11 21.84
CA VAL A 49 -2.74 6.98 22.73
C VAL A 49 -4.01 7.31 21.97
N ALA A 50 -4.99 6.43 22.01
CA ALA A 50 -6.33 6.61 21.50
C ALA A 50 -7.30 6.78 22.68
N ARG A 51 -8.06 7.88 22.66
CA ARG A 51 -9.19 8.05 23.58
C ARG A 51 -10.45 7.51 22.90
N TYR A 52 -11.22 6.70 23.58
CA TYR A 52 -12.46 6.12 23.07
C TYR A 52 -13.62 6.34 24.06
N GLY A 53 -14.84 6.25 23.54
CA GLY A 53 -16.04 6.54 24.33
C GLY A 53 -16.15 7.99 24.80
N ILE A 54 -17.06 8.23 25.71
CA ILE A 54 -17.27 9.51 26.34
C ILE A 54 -17.04 9.41 27.84
N ASN A 55 -16.76 10.51 28.50
CA ASN A 55 -16.72 10.58 29.96
C ASN A 55 -18.15 10.44 30.51
N GLY A 56 -18.39 9.44 31.35
CA GLY A 56 -19.69 9.13 31.91
C GLY A 56 -20.15 10.06 33.05
N GLY A 57 -19.31 11.01 33.48
CA GLY A 57 -19.60 11.93 34.57
C GLY A 57 -20.61 13.06 34.25
N ILE A 58 -21.34 12.93 33.14
CA ILE A 58 -22.37 13.87 32.71
C ILE A 58 -23.78 13.40 33.11
N GLY A 59 -24.63 14.29 33.54
CA GLY A 59 -26.02 14.00 33.90
C GLY A 59 -26.79 15.27 34.21
N ALA A 60 -28.09 15.12 34.36
CA ALA A 60 -28.97 16.15 34.85
C ALA A 60 -29.37 15.85 36.30
N GLY A 61 -29.69 16.86 37.08
CA GLY A 61 -30.12 16.70 38.46
C GLY A 61 -31.25 17.66 38.80
N SER A 62 -31.90 17.43 39.94
CA SER A 62 -32.83 18.38 40.52
C SER A 62 -32.06 19.44 41.32
N GLU A 63 -32.73 20.56 41.64
CA GLU A 63 -32.12 21.68 42.38
C GLU A 63 -31.50 21.27 43.72
N THR A 64 -32.04 20.25 44.35
CA THR A 64 -31.60 19.75 45.69
C THR A 64 -31.11 18.30 45.66
N GLY A 65 -30.95 17.70 44.48
CA GLY A 65 -30.52 16.32 44.33
C GLY A 65 -29.00 16.15 44.27
N ASP A 66 -28.58 14.86 44.30
CA ASP A 66 -27.18 14.51 44.17
C ASP A 66 -26.61 14.84 42.75
N LEU A 67 -25.35 15.23 42.70
CA LEU A 67 -24.63 15.42 41.46
C LEU A 67 -24.34 14.10 40.76
N PRO A 68 -24.19 14.08 39.42
CA PRO A 68 -23.77 12.89 38.70
C PRO A 68 -22.47 12.33 39.29
N LYS A 69 -22.35 10.99 39.27
CA LYS A 69 -21.09 10.34 39.66
C LYS A 69 -19.97 10.73 38.70
N ALA A 70 -18.82 11.06 39.26
CA ALA A 70 -17.64 11.34 38.46
C ALA A 70 -17.13 10.05 37.79
N GLU A 71 -16.86 10.12 36.50
CA GLU A 71 -16.26 9.07 35.68
C GLU A 71 -15.02 9.61 34.95
N GLY A 72 -14.12 8.71 34.52
CA GLY A 72 -12.90 9.04 33.79
C GLY A 72 -13.05 8.93 32.28
N ASN A 73 -12.09 9.45 31.57
CA ASN A 73 -11.94 9.16 30.13
C ASN A 73 -11.32 7.76 29.95
N HIS A 74 -11.63 7.10 28.85
CA HIS A 74 -11.08 5.81 28.49
C HIS A 74 -9.96 5.97 27.48
N TYR A 75 -8.82 5.30 27.73
CA TYR A 75 -7.63 5.38 26.91
C TYR A 75 -7.13 3.98 26.57
N GLU A 76 -6.68 3.79 25.34
CA GLU A 76 -5.95 2.63 24.88
C GLU A 76 -4.71 3.06 24.09
N GLN A 77 -3.76 2.16 23.90
CA GLN A 77 -2.51 2.46 23.25
C GLN A 77 -2.35 1.63 21.98
N PHE A 78 -2.24 2.31 20.86
CA PHE A 78 -1.78 1.70 19.60
C PHE A 78 -0.28 1.45 19.69
N VAL A 79 0.13 0.24 19.36
CA VAL A 79 1.53 -0.16 19.24
C VAL A 79 1.78 -0.62 17.81
N CYS A 80 2.69 0.04 17.12
CA CYS A 80 3.03 -0.25 15.75
C CYS A 80 4.54 -0.40 15.59
N THR A 81 4.98 -1.45 14.93
CA THR A 81 6.37 -1.71 14.61
C THR A 81 6.60 -1.39 13.14
N LEU A 82 7.61 -0.55 12.83
CA LEU A 82 7.93 -0.22 11.46
C LEU A 82 8.32 -1.47 10.67
N LYS A 83 7.84 -1.54 9.45
CA LYS A 83 8.22 -2.56 8.48
C LYS A 83 9.45 -2.12 7.70
N ASN A 84 10.27 -3.10 7.35
CA ASN A 84 11.53 -2.87 6.65
C ASN A 84 11.35 -3.19 5.18
N LEU A 85 11.44 -2.19 4.32
CA LEU A 85 11.31 -2.33 2.88
C LEU A 85 12.67 -2.15 2.23
N TYR A 86 13.04 -3.08 1.38
CA TYR A 86 14.34 -3.14 0.73
C TYR A 86 14.22 -3.30 -0.79
N GLY A 87 15.17 -2.68 -1.50
CA GLY A 87 15.44 -2.95 -2.89
C GLY A 87 16.95 -3.06 -3.09
N THR A 88 17.43 -4.02 -3.87
CA THR A 88 18.86 -4.26 -4.04
C THR A 88 19.19 -4.42 -5.51
N ILE A 89 20.26 -3.76 -5.96
CA ILE A 89 20.88 -3.97 -7.28
C ILE A 89 22.30 -4.49 -7.11
N GLU A 90 22.73 -5.31 -8.05
CA GLU A 90 24.11 -5.76 -8.15
C GLU A 90 24.61 -5.55 -9.58
N ILE A 91 25.80 -4.92 -9.72
CA ILE A 91 26.42 -4.64 -11.01
C ILE A 91 27.88 -5.08 -10.99
N SER A 92 28.36 -5.66 -12.08
CA SER A 92 29.76 -6.02 -12.21
C SER A 92 30.62 -4.82 -12.56
N ASP A 93 31.85 -4.78 -12.06
CA ASP A 93 32.84 -3.73 -12.37
C ASP A 93 33.04 -3.58 -13.88
N LYS A 94 33.09 -4.71 -14.60
CA LYS A 94 33.25 -4.72 -16.05
C LYS A 94 32.05 -4.06 -16.75
N ALA A 95 30.82 -4.36 -16.34
CA ALA A 95 29.61 -3.77 -16.93
C ALA A 95 29.53 -2.26 -16.64
N MET A 96 29.84 -1.86 -15.40
CA MET A 96 29.88 -0.46 -15.00
C MET A 96 30.89 0.35 -15.82
N ARG A 97 32.13 -0.14 -15.98
CA ARG A 97 33.17 0.52 -16.77
C ARG A 97 32.85 0.55 -18.26
N ALA A 98 32.27 -0.53 -18.78
CA ALA A 98 31.89 -0.61 -20.22
C ALA A 98 30.74 0.36 -20.57
N SER A 99 29.87 0.66 -19.62
CA SER A 99 28.73 1.57 -19.83
C SER A 99 28.98 3.02 -19.40
N ALA A 100 30.15 3.34 -18.83
CA ALA A 100 30.47 4.66 -18.33
C ALA A 100 30.80 5.71 -19.41
N ASN A 101 31.03 5.30 -20.65
CA ASN A 101 31.37 6.19 -21.77
C ASN A 101 30.31 6.14 -22.86
N ASP A 102 29.79 7.28 -23.28
CA ASP A 102 28.79 7.44 -24.34
C ASP A 102 29.19 6.84 -25.70
N ALA A 103 30.48 6.59 -25.93
CA ALA A 103 30.97 6.00 -27.17
C ALA A 103 30.79 4.46 -27.27
N GLY A 104 30.49 3.77 -26.17
CA GLY A 104 30.42 2.32 -26.11
C GLY A 104 29.11 1.72 -25.59
N ALA A 105 28.21 2.52 -25.06
CA ALA A 105 26.94 2.04 -24.54
C ALA A 105 25.80 3.01 -24.88
N PHE A 106 24.66 2.46 -25.28
CA PHE A 106 23.44 3.25 -25.53
C PHE A 106 22.80 3.77 -24.23
N VAL A 107 23.13 3.17 -23.09
CA VAL A 107 22.57 3.47 -21.77
C VAL A 107 23.65 3.34 -20.69
N ASN A 108 23.66 4.26 -19.73
CA ASN A 108 24.43 4.08 -18.51
C ASN A 108 23.73 3.03 -17.64
N LEU A 109 24.23 1.81 -17.65
CA LEU A 109 23.60 0.65 -16.99
C LEU A 109 23.38 0.86 -15.49
N LEU A 110 24.29 1.52 -14.79
CA LEU A 110 24.10 1.80 -13.36
C LEU A 110 22.91 2.73 -13.12
N ASN A 111 22.80 3.78 -13.91
CA ASN A 111 21.73 4.76 -13.78
C ASN A 111 20.37 4.12 -14.13
N ASP A 112 20.33 3.30 -15.17
CA ASP A 112 19.13 2.60 -15.61
C ASP A 112 18.65 1.58 -14.55
N GLU A 113 19.57 0.80 -13.99
CA GLU A 113 19.25 -0.16 -12.90
C GLU A 113 18.74 0.55 -11.65
N MET A 114 19.36 1.68 -11.27
CA MET A 114 18.91 2.48 -10.13
C MET A 114 17.50 3.06 -10.37
N ASP A 115 17.25 3.63 -11.53
CA ASP A 115 15.93 4.19 -11.91
C ASP A 115 14.86 3.08 -11.99
N GLY A 116 15.22 1.93 -12.57
CA GLY A 116 14.36 0.74 -12.61
C GLY A 116 13.97 0.25 -11.21
N LEU A 117 14.94 0.19 -10.28
CA LEU A 117 14.65 -0.20 -8.90
C LEU A 117 13.73 0.79 -8.19
N LEU A 118 13.89 2.10 -8.44
CA LEU A 118 13.01 3.12 -7.89
C LEU A 118 11.56 2.96 -8.37
N LYS A 119 11.38 2.76 -9.66
CA LYS A 119 10.05 2.52 -10.26
C LYS A 119 9.41 1.25 -9.70
N ALA A 120 10.19 0.18 -9.54
CA ALA A 120 9.72 -1.06 -8.95
C ALA A 120 9.34 -0.89 -7.46
N SER A 121 10.14 -0.14 -6.70
CA SER A 121 9.87 0.17 -5.29
C SER A 121 8.61 1.01 -5.13
N ALA A 122 8.41 2.02 -5.98
CA ALA A 122 7.21 2.84 -6.01
C ALA A 122 5.95 2.03 -6.34
N PHE A 123 6.03 1.16 -7.34
CA PHE A 123 4.94 0.24 -7.70
C PHE A 123 4.57 -0.67 -6.51
N ASN A 124 5.56 -1.31 -5.91
CA ASN A 124 5.34 -2.22 -4.81
C ASN A 124 4.78 -1.52 -3.57
N PHE A 125 5.28 -0.33 -3.24
CA PHE A 125 4.77 0.48 -2.13
C PHE A 125 3.31 0.91 -2.36
N GLY A 126 2.96 1.34 -3.57
CA GLY A 126 1.59 1.68 -3.94
C GLY A 126 0.62 0.52 -3.76
N ARG A 127 1.04 -0.69 -4.12
CA ARG A 127 0.28 -1.92 -3.88
C ARG A 127 0.09 -2.20 -2.39
N MET A 128 1.18 -2.10 -1.60
CA MET A 128 1.16 -2.37 -0.15
C MET A 128 0.17 -1.48 0.60
N LEU A 129 -0.10 -0.25 0.15
CA LEU A 129 -1.08 0.64 0.78
C LEU A 129 -2.51 0.07 0.76
N TYR A 130 -2.82 -0.81 -0.19
CA TYR A 130 -4.10 -1.53 -0.26
C TYR A 130 -4.04 -2.94 0.31
N GLY A 131 -2.84 -3.43 0.63
CA GLY A 131 -2.60 -4.74 1.21
C GLY A 131 -3.03 -4.85 2.68
N ASP A 132 -2.98 -6.06 3.19
CA ASP A 132 -3.31 -6.36 4.58
C ASP A 132 -2.09 -6.66 5.47
N GLY A 133 -0.89 -6.46 4.93
CA GLY A 133 0.38 -6.71 5.61
C GLY A 133 0.89 -8.15 5.47
N SER A 134 0.06 -9.07 4.99
CA SER A 134 0.46 -10.48 4.76
C SER A 134 1.43 -10.65 3.59
N GLY A 135 1.46 -9.69 2.66
CA GLY A 135 2.30 -9.77 1.46
C GLY A 135 1.72 -10.61 0.32
N VAL A 136 0.47 -11.05 0.43
CA VAL A 136 -0.21 -11.81 -0.63
C VAL A 136 -0.43 -10.93 -1.86
N LEU A 137 0.09 -11.36 -3.01
CA LEU A 137 -0.14 -10.73 -4.31
C LEU A 137 -1.43 -11.22 -4.96
N ALA A 138 -1.66 -12.52 -4.89
CA ALA A 138 -2.84 -13.22 -5.40
C ALA A 138 -2.95 -14.61 -4.77
N LYS A 139 -4.14 -15.21 -4.91
CA LYS A 139 -4.37 -16.62 -4.63
C LYS A 139 -4.41 -17.44 -5.92
N VAL A 140 -3.87 -18.64 -5.85
CA VAL A 140 -3.95 -19.60 -6.94
C VAL A 140 -5.40 -20.06 -7.06
N SER A 141 -5.99 -19.88 -8.24
CA SER A 141 -7.40 -20.21 -8.50
C SER A 141 -7.64 -21.67 -8.92
N ALA A 142 -6.63 -22.31 -9.50
CA ALA A 142 -6.68 -23.71 -9.92
C ALA A 142 -5.29 -24.33 -9.81
N ALA A 143 -5.23 -25.65 -9.59
CA ALA A 143 -3.99 -26.40 -9.61
C ALA A 143 -3.22 -26.13 -10.91
N SER A 144 -1.93 -25.93 -10.80
CA SER A 144 -1.09 -25.48 -11.90
C SER A 144 0.02 -26.49 -12.19
N VAL A 145 0.18 -26.81 -13.46
CA VAL A 145 1.23 -27.68 -13.98
C VAL A 145 2.01 -26.91 -15.04
N GLY A 146 3.32 -27.11 -15.11
CA GLY A 146 4.18 -26.34 -16.01
C GLY A 146 4.62 -25.02 -15.39
N ASN A 147 4.81 -23.98 -16.17
CA ASN A 147 5.32 -22.69 -15.70
C ASN A 147 4.24 -21.61 -15.58
N THR A 148 2.98 -21.95 -15.85
CA THR A 148 1.87 -21.00 -15.83
C THR A 148 0.98 -21.24 -14.63
N ILE A 149 0.74 -20.21 -13.83
CA ILE A 149 -0.10 -20.25 -12.62
C ILE A 149 -1.36 -19.45 -12.88
N SER A 150 -2.52 -20.07 -12.62
CA SER A 150 -3.83 -19.39 -12.66
C SER A 150 -4.10 -18.71 -11.33
N CYS A 151 -4.43 -17.43 -11.37
CA CYS A 151 -4.65 -16.58 -10.18
C CYS A 151 -6.08 -16.07 -10.12
N ASP A 152 -6.52 -15.65 -8.94
CA ASP A 152 -7.75 -14.90 -8.73
C ASP A 152 -7.67 -13.50 -9.36
N SER A 153 -6.48 -12.90 -9.33
CA SER A 153 -6.19 -11.61 -9.96
C SER A 153 -4.70 -11.49 -10.29
N VAL A 154 -4.39 -10.91 -11.44
CA VAL A 154 -3.00 -10.59 -11.82
C VAL A 154 -2.68 -9.10 -11.76
N LYS A 155 -3.54 -8.31 -11.14
CA LYS A 155 -3.45 -6.85 -11.07
C LYS A 155 -2.14 -6.37 -10.44
N ASN A 156 -1.66 -7.09 -9.43
CA ASN A 156 -0.48 -6.76 -8.64
C ASN A 156 0.84 -7.25 -9.24
N PHE A 157 0.79 -7.93 -10.40
CA PHE A 157 1.98 -8.47 -11.03
C PHE A 157 2.54 -7.58 -12.13
N ALA A 158 3.86 -7.60 -12.23
CA ALA A 158 4.61 -7.05 -13.35
C ALA A 158 5.69 -8.03 -13.79
N VAL A 159 6.03 -8.00 -15.07
CA VAL A 159 7.14 -8.80 -15.61
C VAL A 159 8.45 -8.38 -14.94
N GLY A 160 9.25 -9.36 -14.53
CA GLY A 160 10.51 -9.15 -13.82
C GLY A 160 10.40 -9.30 -12.29
N MET A 161 9.20 -9.32 -11.70
CA MET A 161 9.03 -9.56 -10.26
C MET A 161 9.52 -10.95 -9.88
N ILE A 162 10.15 -11.06 -8.72
CA ILE A 162 10.56 -12.34 -8.13
C ILE A 162 9.50 -12.75 -7.11
N VAL A 163 8.87 -13.89 -7.35
CA VAL A 163 7.76 -14.40 -6.55
C VAL A 163 7.99 -15.83 -6.10
N GLY A 164 7.39 -16.21 -4.99
CA GLY A 164 7.33 -17.58 -4.48
C GLY A 164 5.90 -18.02 -4.24
N VAL A 165 5.67 -19.32 -4.23
CA VAL A 165 4.37 -19.94 -3.93
C VAL A 165 4.42 -20.52 -2.53
N PHE A 166 3.38 -20.22 -1.75
CA PHE A 166 3.25 -20.59 -0.35
C PHE A 166 1.89 -21.24 -0.12
N THR A 167 1.77 -21.99 0.97
CA THR A 167 0.46 -22.48 1.41
C THR A 167 -0.47 -21.31 1.76
N ASN A 168 -1.75 -21.57 1.95
CA ASN A 168 -2.70 -20.55 2.40
C ASN A 168 -2.31 -19.91 3.75
N ASP A 169 -1.55 -20.62 4.57
CA ASP A 169 -1.06 -20.16 5.87
C ASP A 169 0.33 -19.49 5.80
N GLY A 170 0.84 -19.24 4.60
CA GLY A 170 2.11 -18.54 4.37
C GLY A 170 3.37 -19.40 4.58
N VAL A 171 3.23 -20.73 4.60
CA VAL A 171 4.39 -21.65 4.68
C VAL A 171 4.98 -21.85 3.28
N ASP A 172 6.30 -21.70 3.16
CA ASP A 172 7.02 -21.91 1.90
C ASP A 172 6.90 -23.38 1.43
N LEU A 173 6.46 -23.58 0.20
CA LEU A 173 6.36 -24.90 -0.43
C LEU A 173 7.75 -25.45 -0.88
N GLY A 174 8.81 -24.67 -0.72
CA GLY A 174 10.17 -25.08 -1.13
C GLY A 174 10.39 -25.11 -2.63
N LEU A 175 9.48 -24.54 -3.43
CA LEU A 175 9.55 -24.51 -4.89
C LEU A 175 10.54 -23.45 -5.43
N GLY A 176 11.15 -22.70 -4.54
CA GLY A 176 12.09 -21.61 -4.82
C GLY A 176 11.42 -20.34 -5.34
N MET A 177 12.18 -19.25 -5.29
CA MET A 177 11.77 -17.98 -5.86
C MET A 177 11.95 -17.96 -7.37
N ARG A 178 10.98 -17.46 -8.12
CA ARG A 178 10.93 -17.47 -9.58
C ARG A 178 10.61 -16.10 -10.13
N ARG A 179 11.16 -15.79 -11.29
CA ARG A 179 10.87 -14.52 -11.98
C ARG A 179 9.61 -14.67 -12.81
N VAL A 180 8.73 -13.69 -12.72
CA VAL A 180 7.58 -13.53 -13.61
C VAL A 180 8.08 -13.12 -14.99
N THR A 181 7.83 -13.94 -16.00
CA THR A 181 8.24 -13.72 -17.40
C THR A 181 7.12 -13.16 -18.25
N ASP A 182 5.86 -13.47 -17.90
CA ASP A 182 4.68 -12.97 -18.60
C ASP A 182 3.48 -12.82 -17.66
N VAL A 183 2.57 -11.88 -17.98
CA VAL A 183 1.36 -11.60 -17.23
C VAL A 183 0.17 -11.50 -18.19
N ASP A 184 -0.62 -12.57 -18.27
CA ASP A 184 -1.87 -12.63 -19.02
C ASP A 184 -3.03 -12.03 -18.19
N ARG A 185 -3.38 -10.80 -18.49
CA ARG A 185 -4.42 -10.04 -17.78
C ARG A 185 -5.83 -10.43 -18.18
N GLU A 186 -6.01 -11.04 -19.35
CA GLU A 186 -7.32 -11.48 -19.83
C GLU A 186 -7.75 -12.78 -19.15
N ASN A 187 -6.83 -13.70 -18.97
CA ASN A 187 -7.10 -15.01 -18.38
C ASN A 187 -6.67 -15.13 -16.91
N ASN A 188 -6.19 -14.04 -16.29
CA ASN A 188 -5.67 -14.02 -14.93
C ASN A 188 -4.59 -15.08 -14.68
N LYS A 189 -3.57 -15.12 -15.54
CA LYS A 189 -2.45 -16.06 -15.44
C LYS A 189 -1.13 -15.33 -15.40
N ILE A 190 -0.17 -15.92 -14.68
CA ILE A 190 1.23 -15.51 -14.73
C ILE A 190 2.07 -16.68 -15.21
N THR A 191 3.13 -16.38 -15.96
CA THR A 191 4.15 -17.36 -16.33
C THR A 191 5.43 -17.01 -15.59
N VAL A 192 6.07 -18.03 -15.02
CA VAL A 192 7.33 -17.89 -14.27
C VAL A 192 8.45 -18.68 -14.92
N ASP A 193 9.70 -18.29 -14.66
CA ASP A 193 10.87 -19.03 -15.10
C ASP A 193 11.15 -20.26 -14.23
N GLY A 194 12.22 -20.98 -14.54
CA GLY A 194 12.71 -22.12 -13.77
C GLY A 194 12.13 -23.48 -14.19
N LYS A 195 12.29 -24.48 -13.34
CA LYS A 195 11.76 -25.84 -13.59
C LYS A 195 10.23 -25.81 -13.60
N ALA A 196 9.61 -26.52 -14.53
CA ALA A 196 8.15 -26.67 -14.58
C ALA A 196 7.61 -27.27 -13.26
N PHE A 197 6.48 -26.79 -12.79
CA PHE A 197 5.77 -27.38 -11.67
C PHE A 197 5.21 -28.75 -12.06
N GLU A 198 5.35 -29.70 -11.17
CA GLU A 198 4.74 -31.01 -11.29
C GLU A 198 3.29 -30.99 -10.79
N ALA A 199 2.56 -32.06 -11.02
CA ALA A 199 1.26 -32.25 -10.43
C ALA A 199 1.38 -32.21 -8.90
N ASP A 200 0.47 -31.54 -8.24
CA ASP A 200 0.41 -31.35 -6.77
C ASP A 200 1.46 -30.41 -6.17
N ASP A 201 2.34 -29.78 -6.99
CA ASP A 201 3.25 -28.74 -6.50
C ASP A 201 2.53 -27.45 -6.13
N VAL A 202 1.54 -27.07 -6.92
CA VAL A 202 0.81 -25.79 -6.80
C VAL A 202 -0.69 -26.02 -6.89
N ASP A 203 -1.33 -26.08 -5.73
CA ASP A 203 -2.76 -26.31 -5.62
C ASP A 203 -3.60 -25.03 -5.57
N ALA A 204 -4.89 -25.17 -5.83
CA ALA A 204 -5.86 -24.09 -5.61
C ALA A 204 -5.87 -23.66 -4.13
N GLY A 205 -5.87 -22.36 -3.89
CA GLY A 205 -5.82 -21.79 -2.54
C GLY A 205 -4.41 -21.47 -2.06
N CYS A 206 -3.35 -21.95 -2.70
CA CYS A 206 -1.99 -21.46 -2.45
C CYS A 206 -1.91 -19.94 -2.65
N THR A 207 -0.98 -19.30 -1.98
CA THR A 207 -0.76 -17.85 -2.06
C THR A 207 0.56 -17.54 -2.75
N ILE A 208 0.58 -16.44 -3.49
CA ILE A 208 1.78 -15.97 -4.18
C ILE A 208 2.25 -14.70 -3.49
N HIS A 209 3.52 -14.69 -3.10
CA HIS A 209 4.16 -13.56 -2.44
C HIS A 209 5.40 -13.09 -3.20
N MET A 210 5.72 -11.81 -3.07
CA MET A 210 7.04 -11.30 -3.46
C MET A 210 8.10 -11.82 -2.50
N GLN A 211 9.35 -11.89 -2.95
CA GLN A 211 10.47 -12.33 -2.10
C GLN A 211 10.54 -11.51 -0.80
N GLY A 212 10.60 -12.21 0.34
CA GLY A 212 10.72 -11.60 1.66
C GLY A 212 9.47 -10.88 2.18
N SER A 213 8.34 -10.90 1.45
CA SER A 213 7.13 -10.13 1.78
C SER A 213 6.17 -10.83 2.75
N VAL A 214 6.31 -12.13 3.01
CA VAL A 214 5.40 -12.85 3.91
C VAL A 214 5.38 -12.19 5.28
N ASP A 215 4.22 -11.64 5.69
CA ASP A 215 3.96 -10.89 6.94
C ASP A 215 4.90 -9.69 7.22
N ASN A 216 5.64 -9.24 6.22
CA ASN A 216 6.62 -8.17 6.34
C ASN A 216 6.22 -6.85 5.66
N GLU A 217 5.03 -6.79 5.08
CA GLU A 217 4.53 -5.58 4.41
C GLU A 217 3.85 -4.62 5.39
N ILE A 218 3.66 -3.37 4.96
CA ILE A 218 3.02 -2.33 5.78
C ILE A 218 1.55 -2.67 6.05
N THR A 219 1.03 -2.11 7.14
CA THR A 219 -0.38 -2.19 7.51
C THR A 219 -1.22 -1.31 6.60
N GLY A 220 -1.63 -1.82 5.43
CA GLY A 220 -2.42 -1.08 4.44
C GLY A 220 -3.93 -1.07 4.75
N LEU A 221 -4.71 -0.55 3.79
CA LEU A 221 -6.17 -0.48 3.92
C LEU A 221 -6.80 -1.86 4.12
N GLY A 222 -6.28 -2.91 3.46
CA GLY A 222 -6.75 -4.29 3.65
C GLY A 222 -6.65 -4.79 5.09
N ALA A 223 -5.63 -4.34 5.86
CA ALA A 223 -5.52 -4.65 7.28
C ALA A 223 -6.49 -3.82 8.14
N ILE A 224 -6.68 -2.54 7.77
CA ILE A 224 -7.55 -1.61 8.51
C ILE A 224 -9.01 -2.03 8.35
N PHE A 225 -9.45 -2.36 7.14
CA PHE A 225 -10.82 -2.75 6.82
C PHE A 225 -11.07 -4.26 7.05
N LYS A 226 -10.91 -4.70 8.30
CA LYS A 226 -11.28 -6.03 8.77
C LYS A 226 -12.22 -5.92 9.98
N SER A 227 -13.20 -6.85 10.09
CA SER A 227 -14.14 -6.91 11.22
C SER A 227 -13.59 -7.70 12.41
N THR A 228 -12.58 -8.52 12.18
CA THR A 228 -12.01 -9.45 13.16
C THR A 228 -10.50 -9.33 13.23
N GLY A 229 -9.88 -10.03 14.16
CA GLY A 229 -8.44 -10.04 14.37
C GLY A 229 -7.93 -8.82 15.14
N ASN A 230 -6.62 -8.68 15.18
CA ASN A 230 -5.93 -7.61 15.89
C ASN A 230 -5.43 -6.53 14.90
N ILE A 231 -5.39 -5.29 15.38
CA ILE A 231 -4.73 -4.19 14.70
C ILE A 231 -4.02 -3.31 15.73
N TYR A 232 -2.81 -2.87 15.44
CA TYR A 232 -2.00 -2.02 16.31
C TYR A 232 -1.88 -2.54 17.76
N GLY A 233 -1.82 -3.87 17.92
CA GLY A 233 -1.73 -4.54 19.24
C GLY A 233 -3.05 -4.72 19.96
N LEU A 234 -4.17 -4.22 19.45
CA LEU A 234 -5.50 -4.28 20.06
C LEU A 234 -6.44 -5.25 19.33
N SER A 235 -7.27 -5.97 20.08
CA SER A 235 -8.26 -6.89 19.54
C SER A 235 -9.56 -6.17 19.16
N ARG A 236 -10.02 -6.36 17.91
CA ARG A 236 -11.33 -5.87 17.44
C ARG A 236 -12.51 -6.55 18.11
N ALA A 237 -12.32 -7.74 18.67
CA ALA A 237 -13.37 -8.42 19.44
C ALA A 237 -13.72 -7.64 20.71
N THR A 238 -12.70 -7.11 21.40
CA THR A 238 -12.84 -6.32 22.62
C THR A 238 -13.13 -4.85 22.32
N HIS A 239 -12.43 -4.28 21.32
CA HIS A 239 -12.49 -2.85 20.99
C HIS A 239 -13.26 -2.64 19.68
N LYS A 240 -14.59 -2.66 19.73
CA LYS A 240 -15.47 -2.50 18.54
C LYS A 240 -15.28 -1.18 17.79
N TRP A 241 -14.80 -0.13 18.45
CA TRP A 241 -14.46 1.16 17.86
C TRP A 241 -13.25 1.09 16.91
N LEU A 242 -12.52 -0.04 16.84
CA LEU A 242 -11.49 -0.29 15.84
C LEU A 242 -12.04 -0.84 14.51
N VAL A 243 -13.33 -1.18 14.47
CA VAL A 243 -13.96 -1.76 13.27
C VAL A 243 -14.52 -0.62 12.42
N PRO A 244 -14.05 -0.44 11.17
CA PRO A 244 -14.61 0.53 10.25
C PRO A 244 -15.99 0.09 9.73
N TYR A 245 -16.72 1.03 9.13
CA TYR A 245 -17.95 0.67 8.43
C TYR A 245 -17.62 -0.10 7.15
N MET A 246 -18.18 -1.29 7.02
CA MET A 246 -18.00 -2.13 5.84
C MET A 246 -19.35 -2.62 5.36
N LYS A 247 -19.65 -2.34 4.08
CA LYS A 247 -20.81 -2.87 3.40
C LYS A 247 -20.34 -3.73 2.24
N THR A 248 -20.59 -5.04 2.32
CA THR A 248 -20.31 -6.01 1.28
C THR A 248 -21.56 -6.16 0.37
N ASP A 249 -21.37 -6.77 -0.79
CA ASP A 249 -22.47 -7.10 -1.72
C ASP A 249 -23.34 -5.90 -2.11
N VAL A 250 -22.68 -4.78 -2.43
CA VAL A 250 -23.36 -3.52 -2.78
C VAL A 250 -24.17 -3.65 -4.09
N GLY A 251 -23.68 -4.43 -5.05
CA GLY A 251 -24.25 -4.51 -6.39
C GLY A 251 -24.09 -3.19 -7.17
N SER A 252 -25.18 -2.60 -7.62
CA SER A 252 -25.12 -1.33 -8.36
C SER A 252 -24.78 -0.16 -7.45
N ILE A 253 -23.74 0.60 -7.80
CA ILE A 253 -23.37 1.81 -7.06
C ILE A 253 -24.30 2.96 -7.41
N THR A 254 -24.81 3.64 -6.38
CA THR A 254 -25.70 4.80 -6.51
C THR A 254 -25.27 5.90 -5.53
N GLU A 255 -25.72 7.13 -5.78
CA GLU A 255 -25.51 8.25 -4.85
C GLU A 255 -26.06 7.95 -3.46
N THR A 256 -27.23 7.30 -3.38
CA THR A 256 -27.85 6.92 -2.11
C THR A 256 -27.00 5.96 -1.29
N VAL A 257 -26.28 5.03 -1.93
CA VAL A 257 -25.38 4.10 -1.23
C VAL A 257 -24.18 4.83 -0.65
N ILE A 258 -23.62 5.77 -1.41
CA ILE A 258 -22.49 6.61 -0.95
C ILE A 258 -22.95 7.49 0.21
N GLN A 259 -24.12 8.15 0.07
CA GLN A 259 -24.65 9.03 1.10
C GLN A 259 -24.93 8.28 2.40
N LYS A 260 -25.55 7.10 2.35
CA LYS A 260 -25.79 6.28 3.55
C LYS A 260 -24.52 5.92 4.30
N ALA A 261 -23.42 5.69 3.58
CA ALA A 261 -22.13 5.42 4.23
C ALA A 261 -21.58 6.68 4.89
N ILE A 262 -21.69 7.84 4.25
CA ILE A 262 -21.26 9.13 4.81
C ILE A 262 -22.08 9.48 6.05
N ASP A 263 -23.41 9.36 5.98
CA ASP A 263 -24.33 9.64 7.11
C ASP A 263 -24.00 8.74 8.31
N TYR A 264 -23.75 7.45 8.05
CA TYR A 264 -23.35 6.52 9.12
C TYR A 264 -22.05 6.95 9.81
N LEU A 265 -21.06 7.42 9.05
CA LEU A 265 -19.78 7.88 9.62
C LEU A 265 -19.95 9.17 10.42
N ASP A 266 -20.81 10.08 9.98
CA ASP A 266 -21.11 11.30 10.72
C ASP A 266 -21.86 10.98 12.02
N GLU A 267 -22.90 10.18 11.96
CA GLU A 267 -23.73 9.81 13.11
C GLU A 267 -22.97 8.99 14.18
N THR A 268 -22.17 8.01 13.73
CA THR A 268 -21.53 7.06 14.69
C THR A 268 -20.15 7.50 15.16
N ALA A 269 -19.40 8.16 14.28
CA ALA A 269 -18.02 8.53 14.55
C ALA A 269 -17.77 10.05 14.50
N GLY A 270 -18.72 10.86 14.06
CA GLY A 270 -18.49 12.29 13.80
C GLY A 270 -17.32 12.50 12.85
N SER A 271 -17.18 11.65 11.84
CA SER A 271 -16.09 11.70 10.87
C SER A 271 -16.56 12.31 9.56
N ARG A 272 -15.72 13.15 8.97
CA ARG A 272 -16.00 13.81 7.69
C ARG A 272 -15.12 13.20 6.61
N VAL A 273 -15.78 12.52 5.66
CA VAL A 273 -15.09 11.99 4.48
C VAL A 273 -14.56 13.16 3.63
N ASN A 274 -13.28 13.14 3.31
CA ASN A 274 -12.63 14.14 2.46
C ASN A 274 -12.04 13.57 1.18
N PHE A 275 -11.98 12.23 1.06
CA PHE A 275 -11.40 11.54 -0.09
C PHE A 275 -12.11 10.21 -0.36
N ILE A 276 -12.46 9.98 -1.62
CA ILE A 276 -13.04 8.71 -2.07
C ILE A 276 -12.11 8.10 -3.12
N VAL A 277 -11.68 6.87 -2.88
CA VAL A 277 -10.85 6.11 -3.82
C VAL A 277 -11.51 4.80 -4.18
N CYS A 278 -11.49 4.44 -5.46
CA CYS A 278 -12.14 3.23 -5.96
C CYS A 278 -11.35 2.58 -7.09
N SER A 279 -11.76 1.38 -7.48
CA SER A 279 -11.27 0.74 -8.70
C SER A 279 -11.77 1.48 -9.95
N SER A 280 -11.08 1.31 -11.07
CA SER A 280 -11.45 1.96 -12.33
C SER A 280 -12.83 1.52 -12.84
N GLY A 281 -13.19 0.24 -12.64
CA GLY A 281 -14.50 -0.29 -13.01
C GLY A 281 -15.63 0.33 -12.20
N VAL A 282 -15.45 0.48 -10.89
CA VAL A 282 -16.42 1.17 -10.01
C VAL A 282 -16.61 2.63 -10.42
N LYS A 283 -15.51 3.31 -10.77
CA LYS A 283 -15.60 4.70 -11.28
C LYS A 283 -16.44 4.77 -12.55
N ARG A 284 -16.23 3.86 -13.51
CA ARG A 284 -17.04 3.79 -14.75
C ARG A 284 -18.51 3.49 -14.45
N ALA A 285 -18.79 2.53 -13.56
CA ALA A 285 -20.14 2.19 -13.14
C ALA A 285 -20.87 3.40 -12.53
N PHE A 286 -20.18 4.18 -11.68
CA PHE A 286 -20.75 5.39 -11.10
C PHE A 286 -20.97 6.49 -12.16
N GLN A 287 -20.02 6.67 -13.09
CA GLN A 287 -20.21 7.61 -14.22
C GLN A 287 -21.41 7.25 -15.07
N LYS A 288 -21.62 5.96 -15.38
CA LYS A 288 -22.78 5.46 -16.12
C LYS A 288 -24.08 5.73 -15.35
N HIS A 289 -24.08 5.50 -14.04
CA HIS A 289 -25.22 5.83 -13.18
C HIS A 289 -25.58 7.33 -13.28
N LEU A 290 -24.59 8.22 -13.13
CA LEU A 290 -24.80 9.68 -13.22
C LEU A 290 -25.30 10.10 -14.62
N ALA A 291 -24.74 9.52 -15.69
CA ALA A 291 -25.14 9.83 -17.06
C ALA A 291 -26.62 9.47 -17.34
N THR A 292 -27.15 8.46 -16.62
CA THR A 292 -28.56 8.05 -16.75
C THR A 292 -29.52 9.06 -16.12
N TYR A 293 -29.12 9.75 -15.06
CA TYR A 293 -29.99 10.60 -14.25
C TYR A 293 -29.66 12.10 -14.32
N LYS A 294 -28.44 12.46 -14.67
CA LYS A 294 -27.96 13.86 -14.70
C LYS A 294 -27.39 14.24 -16.07
N ARG A 295 -27.78 15.44 -16.56
CA ARG A 295 -27.19 16.02 -17.79
C ARG A 295 -25.79 16.62 -17.57
N ASN A 296 -25.46 17.02 -16.35
CA ASN A 296 -24.16 17.58 -15.98
C ASN A 296 -23.52 16.71 -14.90
N VAL A 297 -22.26 16.33 -15.14
CA VAL A 297 -21.42 15.61 -14.17
C VAL A 297 -20.48 16.63 -13.56
N ASP A 298 -20.51 16.76 -12.24
CA ASP A 298 -19.60 17.62 -11.52
C ASP A 298 -18.16 17.06 -11.59
N VAL A 299 -17.27 17.83 -12.18
CA VAL A 299 -15.86 17.47 -12.32
C VAL A 299 -15.03 18.47 -11.53
N MET A 300 -14.24 17.97 -10.60
CA MET A 300 -13.33 18.76 -9.79
C MET A 300 -11.90 18.67 -10.35
N ASN A 301 -11.21 19.80 -10.44
CA ASN A 301 -9.77 19.80 -10.74
C ASN A 301 -9.00 19.62 -9.41
N LEU A 302 -8.19 18.55 -9.34
CA LEU A 302 -7.28 18.33 -8.22
C LEU A 302 -5.92 18.99 -8.49
N GLU A 303 -5.21 19.34 -7.43
CA GLU A 303 -3.81 19.73 -7.51
C GLU A 303 -3.02 18.61 -8.20
N GLY A 304 -2.25 18.94 -9.23
CA GLY A 304 -1.58 17.96 -10.10
C GLY A 304 -2.25 17.69 -11.45
N GLY A 305 -3.33 18.44 -11.80
CA GLY A 305 -3.96 18.38 -13.15
C GLY A 305 -4.90 17.21 -13.39
N TYR A 306 -5.24 16.41 -12.37
CA TYR A 306 -6.21 15.32 -12.49
C TYR A 306 -7.64 15.84 -12.45
N LYS A 307 -8.44 15.43 -13.43
CA LYS A 307 -9.90 15.63 -13.40
C LYS A 307 -10.52 14.48 -12.60
N ALA A 308 -11.00 14.78 -11.40
CA ALA A 308 -11.75 13.82 -10.59
C ALA A 308 -13.24 14.07 -10.70
N LEU A 309 -14.00 12.98 -10.73
CA LEU A 309 -15.42 13.02 -10.46
C LEU A 309 -15.61 13.44 -9.01
N SER A 310 -16.63 14.24 -8.69
CA SER A 310 -16.91 14.63 -7.31
C SER A 310 -18.31 14.22 -6.87
N TYR A 311 -18.44 13.95 -5.59
CA TYR A 311 -19.70 13.76 -4.89
C TYR A 311 -19.77 14.73 -3.69
N ASN A 312 -20.72 15.65 -3.72
CA ASN A 312 -20.85 16.70 -2.69
C ASN A 312 -19.52 17.43 -2.38
N GLY A 313 -18.73 17.74 -3.41
CA GLY A 313 -17.42 18.37 -3.26
C GLY A 313 -16.29 17.44 -2.81
N ILE A 314 -16.55 16.14 -2.61
CA ILE A 314 -15.54 15.14 -2.26
C ILE A 314 -15.02 14.51 -3.56
N PRO A 315 -13.71 14.52 -3.83
CA PRO A 315 -13.16 13.94 -5.05
C PRO A 315 -13.26 12.41 -5.04
N ILE A 316 -13.69 11.84 -6.17
CA ILE A 316 -13.70 10.39 -6.42
C ILE A 316 -12.58 10.07 -7.41
N VAL A 317 -11.54 9.42 -6.93
CA VAL A 317 -10.34 9.09 -7.69
C VAL A 317 -10.27 7.58 -7.92
N SER A 318 -9.86 7.17 -9.11
CA SER A 318 -9.54 5.76 -9.35
C SER A 318 -8.07 5.50 -9.10
N ASP A 319 -7.79 4.41 -8.39
CA ASP A 319 -6.44 3.93 -8.18
C ASP A 319 -6.27 2.52 -8.75
N ARG A 320 -5.18 2.29 -9.47
CA ARG A 320 -4.91 0.99 -10.09
C ARG A 320 -4.71 -0.14 -9.09
N PHE A 321 -4.32 0.17 -7.86
CA PHE A 321 -4.11 -0.82 -6.81
C PHE A 321 -5.35 -1.10 -5.97
N CYS A 322 -6.37 -0.23 -6.06
CA CYS A 322 -7.63 -0.45 -5.35
C CYS A 322 -8.28 -1.78 -5.80
N PRO A 323 -8.66 -2.68 -4.89
CA PRO A 323 -9.29 -3.94 -5.24
C PRO A 323 -10.52 -3.77 -6.14
N ALA A 324 -10.74 -4.72 -7.06
CA ALA A 324 -11.90 -4.70 -7.95
C ALA A 324 -13.21 -4.65 -7.15
N GLY A 325 -14.22 -3.98 -7.68
CA GLY A 325 -15.52 -3.85 -7.04
C GLY A 325 -15.51 -3.13 -5.70
N THR A 326 -14.47 -2.35 -5.38
CA THR A 326 -14.30 -1.72 -4.07
C THR A 326 -14.20 -0.20 -4.18
N MET A 327 -14.83 0.48 -3.21
CA MET A 327 -14.74 1.92 -3.00
C MET A 327 -14.49 2.19 -1.52
N TYR A 328 -13.48 2.99 -1.22
CA TYR A 328 -13.15 3.46 0.13
C TYR A 328 -13.56 4.93 0.27
N LEU A 329 -14.26 5.24 1.36
CA LEU A 329 -14.61 6.60 1.75
C LEU A 329 -13.77 6.94 2.99
N LEU A 330 -12.82 7.84 2.81
CA LEU A 330 -11.76 8.09 3.79
C LEU A 330 -11.80 9.51 4.32
N ASN A 331 -11.54 9.64 5.60
CA ASN A 331 -11.02 10.86 6.20
C ASN A 331 -9.50 10.73 6.25
N THR A 332 -8.80 11.33 5.31
CA THR A 332 -7.35 11.18 5.17
C THR A 332 -6.56 11.85 6.30
N ASP A 333 -7.18 12.75 7.07
CA ASP A 333 -6.56 13.39 8.23
C ASP A 333 -6.31 12.41 9.37
N ASP A 334 -7.05 11.30 9.40
CA ASP A 334 -6.87 10.22 10.38
C ASP A 334 -5.72 9.27 10.03
N PHE A 335 -5.16 9.37 8.82
CA PHE A 335 -4.07 8.50 8.36
C PHE A 335 -2.72 9.19 8.47
N THR A 336 -1.76 8.48 9.00
CA THR A 336 -0.37 8.93 9.04
C THR A 336 0.56 7.79 8.66
N LEU A 337 1.36 8.01 7.63
CA LEU A 337 2.49 7.14 7.32
C LEU A 337 3.66 7.55 8.21
N HIS A 338 3.93 6.77 9.23
CA HIS A 338 5.09 6.95 10.10
C HIS A 338 6.29 6.29 9.45
N GLN A 339 7.39 7.03 9.36
CA GLN A 339 8.62 6.52 8.73
C GLN A 339 9.86 7.00 9.46
N LEU A 340 10.85 6.13 9.64
CA LEU A 340 12.15 6.50 10.19
C LEU A 340 12.97 7.25 9.14
N CYS A 341 12.88 6.82 7.90
CA CYS A 341 13.41 7.52 6.74
C CYS A 341 12.49 7.29 5.55
N ASP A 342 12.42 8.25 4.65
CA ASP A 342 11.90 8.02 3.31
C ASP A 342 12.89 7.16 2.51
N TRP A 343 12.53 6.76 1.30
CA TRP A 343 13.41 5.97 0.45
C TRP A 343 14.82 6.58 0.41
N LYS A 344 15.77 5.82 0.88
CA LYS A 344 17.15 6.25 1.01
C LYS A 344 18.10 5.11 0.62
N TRP A 345 19.16 5.45 -0.10
CA TRP A 345 20.23 4.50 -0.35
C TRP A 345 21.03 4.27 0.94
N LEU A 346 21.30 2.99 1.23
CA LEU A 346 22.08 2.59 2.38
C LEU A 346 23.55 2.97 2.17
N GLU A 347 24.04 3.88 2.99
CA GLU A 347 25.43 4.36 2.95
C GLU A 347 26.33 3.47 3.79
N GLY A 348 27.56 3.22 3.32
CA GLY A 348 28.62 2.64 4.12
C GLY A 348 29.20 3.65 5.11
N GLU A 349 30.09 3.20 5.99
CA GLU A 349 30.84 4.07 6.91
C GLU A 349 31.68 5.13 6.17
N ASP A 350 32.10 4.82 4.94
CA ASP A 350 32.82 5.72 4.03
C ASP A 350 31.90 6.67 3.24
N GLY A 351 30.60 6.65 3.48
CA GLY A 351 29.59 7.46 2.80
C GLY A 351 29.27 7.01 1.37
N LYS A 352 29.76 5.82 0.95
CA LYS A 352 29.46 5.29 -0.39
C LYS A 352 28.20 4.46 -0.40
N ILE A 353 27.42 4.59 -1.47
CA ILE A 353 26.23 3.81 -1.74
C ILE A 353 26.59 2.43 -2.32
N LEU A 354 27.52 2.42 -3.30
CA LEU A 354 28.02 1.20 -3.92
C LEU A 354 29.05 0.53 -3.02
N LYS A 355 28.76 -0.69 -2.58
CA LYS A 355 29.64 -1.53 -1.78
C LYS A 355 30.18 -2.65 -2.62
N GLN A 356 31.51 -2.85 -2.63
CA GLN A 356 32.10 -4.00 -3.29
C GLN A 356 31.77 -5.28 -2.52
N ASN A 357 31.33 -6.29 -3.23
CA ASN A 357 31.08 -7.61 -2.66
C ASN A 357 32.42 -8.30 -2.35
N ALA A 358 32.54 -8.83 -1.14
CA ALA A 358 33.78 -9.49 -0.71
C ALA A 358 34.15 -10.65 -1.64
N GLY A 359 35.38 -10.60 -2.17
CA GLY A 359 35.91 -11.63 -3.06
C GLY A 359 35.32 -11.66 -4.48
N LYS A 360 34.51 -10.66 -4.85
CA LYS A 360 33.91 -10.58 -6.20
C LYS A 360 34.13 -9.20 -6.82
N PRO A 361 34.33 -9.09 -8.14
CA PRO A 361 34.40 -7.83 -8.86
C PRO A 361 32.97 -7.30 -9.17
N THR A 362 32.11 -7.26 -8.16
CA THR A 362 30.74 -6.78 -8.25
C THR A 362 30.45 -5.79 -7.13
N TYR A 363 29.56 -4.84 -7.41
CA TYR A 363 29.10 -3.82 -6.47
C TYR A 363 27.61 -3.97 -6.22
N THR A 364 27.21 -3.77 -4.97
CA THR A 364 25.82 -3.82 -4.54
C THR A 364 25.41 -2.46 -3.99
N ALA A 365 24.20 -1.98 -4.38
CA ALA A 365 23.56 -0.86 -3.73
C ALA A 365 22.19 -1.32 -3.19
N THR A 366 21.85 -0.85 -1.99
CA THR A 366 20.59 -1.20 -1.31
C THR A 366 19.80 0.06 -1.03
N LEU A 367 18.56 0.07 -1.51
CA LEU A 367 17.55 1.09 -1.21
C LEU A 367 16.75 0.62 0.02
N VAL A 368 16.52 1.51 0.98
CA VAL A 368 15.81 1.18 2.22
C VAL A 368 14.69 2.18 2.49
N LYS A 369 13.60 1.69 3.10
CA LYS A 369 12.55 2.49 3.70
C LYS A 369 12.03 1.76 4.93
N TYR A 370 11.88 2.47 6.04
CA TYR A 370 11.31 1.94 7.28
C TYR A 370 10.05 2.71 7.57
N ALA A 371 8.88 2.09 7.37
CA ALA A 371 7.61 2.77 7.50
C ALA A 371 6.48 1.82 7.92
N ASP A 372 5.41 2.38 8.49
CA ASP A 372 4.11 1.73 8.60
C ASP A 372 2.98 2.75 8.62
N LEU A 373 1.78 2.34 8.23
CA LEU A 373 0.59 3.19 8.15
C LEU A 373 -0.26 3.02 9.40
N ILE A 374 -0.59 4.13 10.07
CA ILE A 374 -1.50 4.14 11.20
C ILE A 374 -2.76 4.94 10.84
N CYS A 375 -3.92 4.33 11.04
CA CYS A 375 -5.22 5.00 11.05
C CYS A 375 -5.61 5.29 12.49
N ALA A 376 -5.68 6.57 12.85
CA ALA A 376 -5.99 7.00 14.21
C ALA A 376 -7.45 6.74 14.61
N LYS A 377 -8.36 6.68 13.63
CA LYS A 377 -9.81 6.55 13.85
C LYS A 377 -10.41 5.56 12.83
N PRO A 378 -10.22 4.25 13.01
CA PRO A 378 -10.75 3.26 12.08
C PRO A 378 -12.28 3.31 11.93
N CYS A 379 -13.03 3.51 13.01
CA CYS A 379 -14.49 3.65 12.96
C CYS A 379 -14.99 4.86 12.14
N GLY A 380 -14.11 5.82 11.86
CA GLY A 380 -14.42 6.98 11.01
C GLY A 380 -14.20 6.75 9.52
N GLN A 381 -13.96 5.51 9.10
CA GLN A 381 -13.67 5.13 7.73
C GLN A 381 -14.72 4.16 7.20
N ALA A 382 -15.00 4.19 5.88
CA ALA A 382 -15.95 3.28 5.26
C ALA A 382 -15.40 2.57 4.03
N MET A 383 -15.85 1.33 3.81
CA MET A 383 -15.59 0.54 2.62
C MET A 383 -16.89 -0.01 2.06
N LEU A 384 -17.07 0.15 0.77
CA LEU A 384 -18.13 -0.46 -0.02
C LEU A 384 -17.49 -1.49 -0.95
N SER A 385 -17.91 -2.74 -0.90
CA SER A 385 -17.35 -3.83 -1.72
C SER A 385 -18.46 -4.66 -2.39
N GLY A 386 -18.07 -5.52 -3.33
CA GLY A 386 -19.05 -6.26 -4.13
C GLY A 386 -19.84 -5.35 -5.08
N ILE A 387 -19.23 -4.23 -5.50
CA ILE A 387 -19.80 -3.32 -6.49
C ILE A 387 -19.63 -3.93 -7.87
N THR A 388 -20.72 -4.00 -8.64
CA THR A 388 -20.68 -4.43 -10.03
C THR A 388 -19.91 -3.41 -10.86
N GLU A 389 -18.84 -3.83 -11.49
CA GLU A 389 -18.00 -2.99 -12.35
C GLU A 389 -18.51 -2.92 -13.78
N GLU A 390 -18.19 -1.82 -14.47
CA GLU A 390 -18.45 -1.59 -15.89
C GLU A 390 -17.14 -1.60 -16.70
#